data_9727f1e032600141fe9d941453c1f01b
#
_entry.id   9727f1e032600141fe9d941453c1f01b
#
_cell.length_a   1.000
_cell.length_b   1.000
_cell.length_c   1.000
_cell.angle_alpha   90.00
_cell.angle_beta   90.00
_cell.angle_gamma   90.00
#
_symmetry.space_group_name_H-M   'P 1'
#
loop_
_entity.id
_entity.type
_entity.pdbx_description
1 polymer ?
#
loop_
_entity_poly.entity_id
_entity_poly.type
_entity_poly.pdbx_seq_one_letter_code
_entity_poly.pdbx_strand_id
1 'polypeptide(L)'
;MESTEIWKEAVLWEPAEGRKVRCRLCNFRCVINEGRLGHCYVRKNVGGKLYSLNYHKVCAANSDPIEKKPLYHFQPGSRSFSIATVGCNFRCSFCQNWQISQAALETGEIEGESITPEQIVAAAVRSGCKSIAYTYTEPTIFMELCNDCARPAKEKGLANVFVSNGYLTREAIDFAAAWLDGINVDLKAFSDDYYRKLCSARLQPVLDSIAYIAKETQIWIEITTLLLPGENDSEEELKKLAEFLVTRAGPDVPWHISRFYPQYKYTDSQATPLESLQRAEKIGKAAGLHYVYLGNVPGGKSENTYCYRCGRLLIERRGYTVAANQIKDSKCPQCGTQIAGLGL
;
A
#
# COMPACT_ATOMS: atom_id res chain seq x y z
N MET A 1 23.05 10.00 -30.33
CA MET A 1 23.59 9.84 -28.96
C MET A 1 22.67 8.81 -28.29
N GLU A 2 23.13 7.56 -28.16
CA GLU A 2 22.40 6.54 -27.38
C GLU A 2 22.35 7.04 -25.94
N SER A 3 21.16 7.29 -25.43
CA SER A 3 20.95 7.51 -24.00
C SER A 3 21.39 6.23 -23.30
N THR A 4 22.47 6.29 -22.53
CA THR A 4 22.87 5.20 -21.63
C THR A 4 21.77 5.07 -20.56
N GLU A 5 20.72 4.33 -20.90
CA GLU A 5 19.69 3.98 -19.92
C GLU A 5 20.35 3.13 -18.83
N ILE A 6 20.47 3.69 -17.63
CA ILE A 6 21.01 2.97 -16.47
C ILE A 6 19.90 2.09 -15.91
N TRP A 7 19.84 0.85 -16.35
CA TRP A 7 18.96 -0.16 -15.78
C TRP A 7 19.61 -0.82 -14.57
N LYS A 8 18.82 -1.06 -13.54
CA LYS A 8 19.27 -1.80 -12.35
C LYS A 8 18.99 -3.28 -12.54
N GLU A 9 19.98 -4.15 -12.29
CA GLU A 9 19.70 -5.59 -12.23
C GLU A 9 18.64 -5.84 -11.15
N ALA A 10 17.59 -6.57 -11.50
CA ALA A 10 16.45 -6.79 -10.64
C ALA A 10 16.78 -7.73 -9.47
N VAL A 11 16.15 -7.52 -8.32
CA VAL A 11 16.17 -8.50 -7.22
C VAL A 11 15.10 -9.57 -7.43
N LEU A 12 15.23 -10.71 -6.72
CA LEU A 12 14.23 -11.78 -6.66
C LEU A 12 13.84 -12.31 -8.05
N TRP A 13 14.82 -12.78 -8.79
CA TRP A 13 14.61 -13.51 -10.03
C TRP A 13 15.55 -14.71 -10.12
N GLU A 14 15.25 -15.63 -11.02
CA GLU A 14 16.08 -16.82 -11.29
C GLU A 14 16.13 -17.11 -12.79
N PRO A 15 17.23 -17.72 -13.30
CA PRO A 15 17.27 -18.21 -14.67
C PRO A 15 16.21 -19.28 -14.91
N ALA A 16 15.70 -19.36 -16.14
CA ALA A 16 14.81 -20.40 -16.63
C ALA A 16 15.30 -20.92 -17.99
N GLU A 17 14.71 -22.01 -18.48
CA GLU A 17 15.14 -22.67 -19.70
C GLU A 17 15.15 -21.72 -20.91
N GLY A 18 16.16 -21.87 -21.78
CA GLY A 18 16.26 -21.14 -23.07
C GLY A 18 16.47 -19.63 -22.91
N ARG A 19 17.32 -19.20 -21.97
CA ARG A 19 17.63 -17.79 -21.66
C ARG A 19 16.40 -16.99 -21.15
N LYS A 20 15.34 -17.68 -20.74
CA LYS A 20 14.23 -17.05 -20.02
C LYS A 20 14.65 -16.74 -18.58
N VAL A 21 13.92 -15.82 -17.98
CA VAL A 21 14.05 -15.54 -16.54
C VAL A 21 12.70 -15.66 -15.87
N ARG A 22 12.70 -16.12 -14.61
CA ARG A 22 11.51 -16.13 -13.76
C ARG A 22 11.61 -15.02 -12.73
N CYS A 23 10.69 -14.07 -12.77
CA CYS A 23 10.54 -13.06 -11.74
C CYS A 23 9.81 -13.66 -10.53
N ARG A 24 10.35 -13.48 -9.31
CA ARG A 24 9.79 -14.00 -8.06
C ARG A 24 9.29 -12.88 -7.14
N LEU A 25 9.15 -11.68 -7.65
CA LEU A 25 8.83 -10.49 -6.86
C LEU A 25 7.35 -10.40 -6.47
N CYS A 26 6.44 -10.66 -7.42
CA CYS A 26 5.01 -10.66 -7.15
C CYS A 26 4.33 -11.96 -7.64
N ASN A 27 3.11 -12.18 -7.21
CA ASN A 27 2.41 -13.44 -7.45
C ASN A 27 1.96 -13.70 -8.92
N PHE A 28 2.29 -12.81 -9.85
CA PHE A 28 2.26 -13.14 -11.27
C PHE A 28 3.38 -14.12 -11.67
N ARG A 29 4.48 -14.16 -10.94
CA ARG A 29 5.62 -15.09 -11.15
C ARG A 29 5.99 -15.23 -12.63
N CYS A 30 6.09 -14.10 -13.33
CA CYS A 30 6.29 -14.02 -14.77
C CYS A 30 7.50 -14.84 -15.23
N VAL A 31 7.31 -15.72 -16.22
CA VAL A 31 8.40 -16.30 -17.01
C VAL A 31 8.58 -15.42 -18.26
N ILE A 32 9.71 -14.74 -18.36
CA ILE A 32 9.95 -13.66 -19.33
C ILE A 32 10.98 -14.12 -20.34
N ASN A 33 10.60 -14.18 -21.62
CA ASN A 33 11.50 -14.48 -22.73
C ASN A 33 12.55 -13.37 -22.90
N GLU A 34 13.71 -13.70 -23.50
CA GLU A 34 14.72 -12.71 -23.84
C GLU A 34 14.13 -11.56 -24.67
N GLY A 35 14.51 -10.32 -24.34
CA GLY A 35 14.00 -9.09 -24.98
C GLY A 35 12.59 -8.67 -24.58
N ARG A 36 11.86 -9.49 -23.80
CA ARG A 36 10.44 -9.24 -23.44
C ARG A 36 10.32 -8.63 -22.04
N LEU A 37 9.15 -8.03 -21.79
CA LEU A 37 8.77 -7.42 -20.53
C LEU A 37 7.91 -8.37 -19.67
N GLY A 38 7.97 -8.22 -18.35
CA GLY A 38 7.03 -8.84 -17.42
C GLY A 38 5.67 -8.15 -17.42
N HIS A 39 4.70 -8.73 -16.71
CA HIS A 39 3.32 -8.24 -16.62
C HIS A 39 3.21 -6.76 -16.17
N CYS A 40 4.12 -6.27 -15.35
CA CYS A 40 4.18 -4.88 -14.87
C CYS A 40 4.74 -3.87 -15.90
N TYR A 41 5.27 -4.33 -17.04
CA TYR A 41 5.87 -3.53 -18.11
C TYR A 41 7.12 -2.70 -17.73
N VAL A 42 7.63 -2.87 -16.52
CA VAL A 42 8.84 -2.16 -16.04
C VAL A 42 9.99 -3.11 -15.68
N ARG A 43 9.83 -4.41 -15.94
CA ARG A 43 10.89 -5.42 -15.77
C ARG A 43 11.13 -6.15 -17.08
N LYS A 44 12.39 -6.18 -17.55
CA LYS A 44 12.79 -6.70 -18.86
C LYS A 44 13.90 -7.74 -18.73
N ASN A 45 13.74 -8.84 -19.48
CA ASN A 45 14.83 -9.80 -19.66
C ASN A 45 15.77 -9.30 -20.75
N VAL A 46 17.03 -9.09 -20.40
CA VAL A 46 18.09 -8.71 -21.35
C VAL A 46 19.27 -9.67 -21.18
N GLY A 47 19.55 -10.43 -22.22
CA GLY A 47 20.67 -11.38 -22.22
C GLY A 47 20.54 -12.52 -21.20
N GLY A 48 19.33 -12.88 -20.75
CA GLY A 48 19.11 -13.91 -19.71
C GLY A 48 19.23 -13.38 -18.29
N LYS A 49 19.22 -12.06 -18.12
CA LYS A 49 19.16 -11.36 -16.83
C LYS A 49 17.93 -10.46 -16.76
N LEU A 50 17.36 -10.32 -15.56
CA LEU A 50 16.20 -9.45 -15.34
C LEU A 50 16.66 -8.07 -14.87
N TYR A 51 16.11 -7.00 -15.49
CA TYR A 51 16.39 -5.62 -15.13
C TYR A 51 15.13 -4.85 -14.78
N SER A 52 15.23 -3.95 -13.81
CA SER A 52 14.24 -2.92 -13.47
C SER A 52 14.51 -1.70 -14.33
N LEU A 53 13.52 -1.30 -15.15
CA LEU A 53 13.65 -0.19 -16.10
C LEU A 53 13.26 1.16 -15.47
N ASN A 54 12.47 1.13 -14.39
CA ASN A 54 11.96 2.31 -13.68
C ASN A 54 12.82 2.72 -12.48
N TYR A 55 13.97 2.04 -12.29
CA TYR A 55 14.93 2.43 -11.26
C TYR A 55 15.44 3.85 -11.51
N HIS A 56 15.48 4.72 -10.52
CA HIS A 56 15.74 6.15 -10.55
C HIS A 56 14.69 7.03 -11.27
N LYS A 57 13.75 6.48 -12.02
CA LYS A 57 12.73 7.26 -12.74
C LYS A 57 11.54 7.58 -11.83
N VAL A 58 11.69 8.59 -10.98
CA VAL A 58 10.66 9.02 -10.03
C VAL A 58 9.66 9.93 -10.73
N CYS A 59 8.40 9.50 -10.83
CA CYS A 59 7.33 10.26 -11.48
C CYS A 59 6.48 11.09 -10.49
N ALA A 60 6.60 10.85 -9.19
CA ALA A 60 5.96 11.64 -8.15
C ALA A 60 6.82 11.67 -6.88
N ALA A 61 6.98 12.87 -6.30
CA ALA A 61 7.70 13.09 -5.04
C ALA A 61 7.01 14.20 -4.24
N ASN A 62 6.40 13.86 -3.09
CA ASN A 62 5.62 14.80 -2.28
C ASN A 62 5.83 14.57 -0.79
N SER A 63 5.80 15.63 0.02
CA SER A 63 5.70 15.52 1.48
C SER A 63 4.21 15.50 1.86
N ASP A 64 3.71 14.36 2.33
CA ASP A 64 2.31 14.15 2.71
C ASP A 64 2.16 13.88 4.21
N PRO A 65 1.00 14.12 4.81
CA PRO A 65 0.66 13.53 6.11
C PRO A 65 0.67 11.99 6.04
N ILE A 66 1.11 11.34 7.12
CA ILE A 66 1.11 9.86 7.20
C ILE A 66 -0.32 9.30 7.11
N GLU A 67 -1.31 10.05 7.59
CA GLU A 67 -2.73 9.71 7.50
C GLU A 67 -3.23 9.56 6.05
N LYS A 68 -2.61 10.28 5.09
CA LYS A 68 -2.91 10.11 3.65
C LYS A 68 -2.40 8.77 3.08
N LYS A 69 -1.58 8.05 3.84
CA LYS A 69 -1.09 6.69 3.50
C LYS A 69 -1.94 5.57 4.11
N PRO A 70 -3.16 5.86 4.52
CA PRO A 70 -3.98 5.26 5.57
C PRO A 70 -3.18 4.46 6.61
N LEU A 71 -2.26 5.13 7.27
CA LEU A 71 -1.46 4.61 8.38
C LEU A 71 -1.75 5.45 9.61
N TYR A 72 -2.88 5.15 10.27
CA TYR A 72 -3.40 5.93 11.40
C TYR A 72 -2.77 5.55 12.74
N HIS A 73 -2.24 4.34 12.83
CA HIS A 73 -1.56 3.81 14.01
C HIS A 73 -0.04 3.72 13.83
N PHE A 74 0.48 4.40 12.82
CA PHE A 74 1.92 4.51 12.55
C PHE A 74 2.36 5.97 12.62
N GLN A 75 3.05 6.37 13.71
CA GLN A 75 3.57 7.74 13.92
C GLN A 75 2.52 8.82 13.60
N PRO A 76 1.33 8.79 14.22
CA PRO A 76 0.22 9.68 13.86
C PRO A 76 0.59 11.16 13.94
N GLY A 77 0.15 11.95 12.95
CA GLY A 77 0.47 13.36 12.81
C GLY A 77 1.84 13.66 12.19
N SER A 78 2.63 12.64 11.85
CA SER A 78 3.91 12.82 11.17
C SER A 78 3.73 13.10 9.67
N ARG A 79 4.82 13.56 9.04
CA ARG A 79 4.89 13.67 7.57
C ARG A 79 5.72 12.54 6.99
N SER A 80 5.32 12.07 5.81
CA SER A 80 6.01 11.05 5.05
C SER A 80 6.40 11.59 3.67
N PHE A 81 7.63 11.34 3.24
CA PHE A 81 8.08 11.70 1.91
C PHE A 81 7.66 10.60 0.93
N SER A 82 6.66 10.90 0.11
CA SER A 82 5.99 9.95 -0.77
C SER A 82 6.63 9.94 -2.14
N ILE A 83 7.03 8.77 -2.63
CA ILE A 83 7.59 8.60 -3.97
C ILE A 83 6.88 7.52 -4.75
N ALA A 84 6.88 7.67 -6.09
CA ALA A 84 6.43 6.67 -7.03
C ALA A 84 7.31 6.63 -8.29
N THR A 85 7.34 5.49 -8.92
CA THR A 85 7.75 5.31 -10.31
C THR A 85 6.56 4.88 -11.16
N VAL A 86 6.62 5.03 -12.48
CA VAL A 86 5.52 4.58 -13.35
C VAL A 86 5.39 3.05 -13.36
N GLY A 87 4.15 2.60 -13.62
CA GLY A 87 3.78 1.19 -13.75
C GLY A 87 3.07 0.63 -12.53
N CYS A 88 2.41 -0.51 -12.73
CA CYS A 88 1.75 -1.30 -11.70
C CYS A 88 1.63 -2.75 -12.19
N ASN A 89 1.57 -3.69 -11.27
CA ASN A 89 1.27 -5.09 -11.61
C ASN A 89 -0.24 -5.38 -11.70
N PHE A 90 -1.12 -4.45 -11.25
CA PHE A 90 -2.57 -4.54 -11.43
C PHE A 90 -3.07 -3.66 -12.59
N ARG A 91 -4.33 -3.91 -13.04
CA ARG A 91 -5.03 -3.18 -14.10
C ARG A 91 -6.39 -2.69 -13.61
N CYS A 92 -6.40 -2.05 -12.44
CA CYS A 92 -7.66 -1.63 -11.82
C CYS A 92 -8.40 -0.61 -12.69
N SER A 93 -9.62 -0.94 -13.12
CA SER A 93 -10.45 -0.07 -13.96
C SER A 93 -10.87 1.24 -13.26
N PHE A 94 -10.80 1.27 -11.93
CA PHE A 94 -11.14 2.40 -11.05
C PHE A 94 -9.89 3.10 -10.45
N CYS A 95 -8.70 2.93 -11.05
CA CYS A 95 -7.46 3.44 -10.49
C CYS A 95 -7.44 4.97 -10.46
N GLN A 96 -7.24 5.56 -9.27
CA GLN A 96 -7.13 7.03 -9.11
C GLN A 96 -5.82 7.59 -9.66
N ASN A 97 -4.76 6.77 -9.70
CA ASN A 97 -3.42 7.15 -10.20
C ASN A 97 -3.13 6.50 -11.56
N TRP A 98 -4.15 6.32 -12.40
CA TRP A 98 -4.03 5.59 -13.67
C TRP A 98 -2.98 6.21 -14.61
N GLN A 99 -2.85 7.54 -14.62
CA GLN A 99 -1.90 8.26 -15.48
C GLN A 99 -0.47 7.78 -15.29
N ILE A 100 -0.07 7.43 -14.07
CA ILE A 100 1.28 6.93 -13.76
C ILE A 100 1.30 5.41 -13.60
N SER A 101 0.24 4.79 -13.08
CA SER A 101 0.21 3.34 -12.86
C SER A 101 0.02 2.53 -14.14
N GLN A 102 -0.65 3.08 -15.16
CA GLN A 102 -0.88 2.40 -16.43
C GLN A 102 -0.01 2.94 -17.59
N ALA A 103 0.76 4.02 -17.40
CA ALA A 103 1.59 4.62 -18.42
C ALA A 103 2.49 3.61 -19.16
N ALA A 104 3.29 2.83 -18.44
CA ALA A 104 4.19 1.83 -19.04
C ALA A 104 3.45 0.78 -19.89
N LEU A 105 2.18 0.47 -19.59
CA LEU A 105 1.34 -0.43 -20.38
C LEU A 105 0.75 0.28 -21.60
N GLU A 106 0.23 1.50 -21.42
CA GLU A 106 -0.58 2.19 -22.44
C GLU A 106 0.31 2.88 -23.49
N THR A 107 1.44 3.46 -23.08
CA THR A 107 2.33 4.20 -23.97
C THR A 107 3.65 3.45 -24.28
N GLY A 108 4.03 2.47 -23.47
CA GLY A 108 5.33 1.83 -23.50
C GLY A 108 6.46 2.69 -22.93
N GLU A 109 6.17 3.90 -22.43
CA GLU A 109 7.13 4.84 -21.91
C GLU A 109 7.28 4.71 -20.39
N ILE A 110 8.50 4.86 -19.91
CA ILE A 110 8.85 4.88 -18.50
C ILE A 110 9.45 6.24 -18.19
N GLU A 111 8.57 7.22 -17.93
CA GLU A 111 8.93 8.59 -17.62
C GLU A 111 9.22 8.77 -16.12
N GLY A 112 10.01 9.80 -15.81
CA GLY A 112 10.31 10.23 -14.45
C GLY A 112 11.63 10.99 -14.39
N GLU A 113 11.78 11.79 -13.35
CA GLU A 113 13.03 12.47 -13.06
C GLU A 113 14.07 11.47 -12.53
N SER A 114 15.31 11.61 -12.97
CA SER A 114 16.42 10.79 -12.48
C SER A 114 16.83 11.25 -11.08
N ILE A 115 16.33 10.55 -10.06
CA ILE A 115 16.58 10.88 -8.64
C ILE A 115 17.23 9.67 -7.96
N THR A 116 18.41 9.89 -7.34
CA THR A 116 19.12 8.82 -6.62
C THR A 116 18.51 8.53 -5.25
N PRO A 117 18.74 7.34 -4.66
CA PRO A 117 18.32 7.02 -3.29
C PRO A 117 18.78 8.07 -2.26
N GLU A 118 20.01 8.56 -2.37
CA GLU A 118 20.56 9.57 -1.46
C GLU A 118 19.84 10.90 -1.60
N GLN A 119 19.47 11.29 -2.82
CA GLN A 119 18.71 12.52 -3.06
C GLN A 119 17.29 12.42 -2.50
N ILE A 120 16.65 11.25 -2.59
CA ILE A 120 15.33 10.97 -2.01
C ILE A 120 15.39 11.10 -0.49
N VAL A 121 16.36 10.45 0.16
CA VAL A 121 16.55 10.50 1.61
C VAL A 121 16.87 11.92 2.06
N ALA A 122 17.76 12.63 1.36
CA ALA A 122 18.08 14.02 1.67
C ALA A 122 16.85 14.95 1.55
N ALA A 123 15.98 14.72 0.54
CA ALA A 123 14.74 15.47 0.37
C ALA A 123 13.75 15.19 1.51
N ALA A 124 13.61 13.93 1.94
CA ALA A 124 12.78 13.55 3.08
C ALA A 124 13.23 14.23 4.38
N VAL A 125 14.54 14.24 4.66
CA VAL A 125 15.12 14.92 5.83
C VAL A 125 14.87 16.43 5.76
N ARG A 126 15.16 17.09 4.63
CA ARG A 126 14.93 18.54 4.46
C ARG A 126 13.47 18.94 4.63
N SER A 127 12.55 18.06 4.25
CA SER A 127 11.10 18.27 4.36
C SER A 127 10.55 17.99 5.78
N GLY A 128 11.40 17.63 6.75
CA GLY A 128 10.99 17.30 8.11
C GLY A 128 10.14 16.03 8.22
N CYS A 129 10.21 15.15 7.21
CA CYS A 129 9.48 13.88 7.22
C CYS A 129 10.06 12.91 8.27
N LYS A 130 9.22 12.01 8.78
CA LYS A 130 9.61 10.94 9.69
C LYS A 130 9.70 9.59 9.01
N SER A 131 9.22 9.50 7.77
CA SER A 131 9.25 8.28 6.96
C SER A 131 9.37 8.60 5.48
N ILE A 132 9.76 7.57 4.70
CA ILE A 132 9.61 7.54 3.25
C ILE A 132 8.47 6.57 2.93
N ALA A 133 7.47 7.04 2.17
CA ALA A 133 6.37 6.21 1.69
C ALA A 133 6.57 5.89 0.21
N TYR A 134 6.70 4.62 -0.10
CA TYR A 134 6.69 4.09 -1.45
C TYR A 134 5.23 3.79 -1.82
N THR A 135 4.64 4.58 -2.73
CA THR A 135 3.17 4.68 -2.85
C THR A 135 2.69 5.12 -4.23
N TYR A 136 1.42 5.51 -4.36
CA TYR A 136 0.69 5.98 -5.55
C TYR A 136 0.55 4.94 -6.67
N THR A 137 1.63 4.27 -7.04
CA THR A 137 1.63 3.08 -7.91
C THR A 137 1.83 1.81 -7.07
N GLU A 138 2.55 0.83 -7.54
CA GLU A 138 2.81 -0.38 -6.74
C GLU A 138 4.29 -0.47 -6.33
N PRO A 139 4.62 -0.31 -5.04
CA PRO A 139 6.03 -0.32 -4.59
C PRO A 139 6.75 -1.64 -4.87
N THR A 140 6.05 -2.76 -4.92
CA THR A 140 6.66 -4.06 -5.24
C THR A 140 7.43 -4.02 -6.56
N ILE A 141 6.95 -3.30 -7.60
CA ILE A 141 7.61 -3.32 -8.92
C ILE A 141 8.86 -2.43 -9.02
N PHE A 142 9.11 -1.57 -8.01
CA PHE A 142 10.34 -0.76 -7.90
C PHE A 142 11.10 -1.05 -6.59
N MET A 143 11.07 -2.31 -6.17
CA MET A 143 11.68 -2.84 -4.95
C MET A 143 13.15 -2.48 -4.80
N GLU A 144 13.90 -2.45 -5.90
CA GLU A 144 15.31 -2.10 -5.92
C GLU A 144 15.55 -0.67 -5.43
N LEU A 145 14.73 0.28 -5.88
CA LEU A 145 14.80 1.68 -5.42
C LEU A 145 14.42 1.78 -3.95
N CYS A 146 13.36 1.05 -3.53
CA CYS A 146 12.94 1.01 -2.13
C CYS A 146 14.06 0.49 -1.22
N ASN A 147 14.68 -0.63 -1.60
CA ASN A 147 15.77 -1.25 -0.85
C ASN A 147 17.00 -0.33 -0.74
N ASP A 148 17.37 0.31 -1.85
CA ASP A 148 18.55 1.18 -1.88
C ASP A 148 18.31 2.51 -1.11
N CYS A 149 17.06 2.97 -0.97
CA CYS A 149 16.68 4.07 -0.08
C CYS A 149 16.67 3.66 1.40
N ALA A 150 16.31 2.41 1.70
CA ALA A 150 15.94 1.99 3.05
C ALA A 150 17.07 2.11 4.07
N ARG A 151 18.28 1.67 3.71
CA ARG A 151 19.43 1.74 4.62
C ARG A 151 19.82 3.20 4.95
N PRO A 152 20.07 4.07 3.95
CA PRO A 152 20.41 5.48 4.25
C PRO A 152 19.24 6.21 4.94
N ALA A 153 17.97 5.81 4.71
CA ALA A 153 16.83 6.34 5.44
C ALA A 153 16.90 5.98 6.94
N LYS A 154 17.14 4.71 7.27
CA LYS A 154 17.31 4.25 8.66
C LYS A 154 18.47 4.93 9.38
N GLU A 155 19.60 5.15 8.71
CA GLU A 155 20.76 5.89 9.25
C GLU A 155 20.41 7.37 9.60
N LYS A 156 19.36 7.93 8.96
CA LYS A 156 18.82 9.28 9.25
C LYS A 156 17.61 9.25 10.20
N GLY A 157 17.26 8.10 10.77
CA GLY A 157 16.11 7.96 11.66
C GLY A 157 14.75 8.04 10.94
N LEU A 158 14.72 7.81 9.61
CA LEU A 158 13.48 7.75 8.84
C LEU A 158 12.98 6.29 8.78
N ALA A 159 11.69 6.10 8.99
CA ALA A 159 11.02 4.83 8.75
C ALA A 159 10.72 4.65 7.26
N ASN A 160 10.50 3.39 6.85
CA ASN A 160 10.13 3.03 5.48
C ASN A 160 8.73 2.41 5.49
N VAL A 161 7.82 2.93 4.68
CA VAL A 161 6.45 2.43 4.63
C VAL A 161 5.96 2.20 3.20
N PHE A 162 5.12 1.17 3.01
CA PHE A 162 4.47 0.84 1.75
C PHE A 162 2.98 1.19 1.78
N VAL A 163 2.46 1.61 0.62
CA VAL A 163 1.03 1.53 0.28
C VAL A 163 0.95 0.65 -0.95
N SER A 164 0.43 -0.56 -0.79
CA SER A 164 0.56 -1.65 -1.76
C SER A 164 -0.76 -2.37 -2.01
N ASN A 165 -0.90 -2.95 -3.19
CA ASN A 165 -2.01 -3.86 -3.51
C ASN A 165 -1.85 -5.27 -2.88
N GLY A 166 -0.77 -5.50 -2.14
CA GLY A 166 -0.54 -6.73 -1.41
C GLY A 166 -0.24 -7.98 -2.25
N TYR A 167 0.07 -7.83 -3.54
CA TYR A 167 0.34 -8.99 -4.42
C TYR A 167 1.80 -9.48 -4.36
N LEU A 168 2.46 -9.24 -3.24
CA LEU A 168 3.84 -9.68 -2.99
C LEU A 168 3.93 -11.21 -2.88
N THR A 169 5.04 -11.76 -3.32
CA THR A 169 5.39 -13.14 -2.95
C THR A 169 5.90 -13.19 -1.51
N ARG A 170 5.92 -14.37 -0.92
CA ARG A 170 6.54 -14.58 0.41
C ARG A 170 8.00 -14.13 0.40
N GLU A 171 8.73 -14.47 -0.66
CA GLU A 171 10.14 -14.09 -0.84
C GLU A 171 10.32 -12.57 -0.87
N ALA A 172 9.36 -11.83 -1.47
CA ALA A 172 9.40 -10.38 -1.51
C ALA A 172 9.07 -9.75 -0.14
N ILE A 173 8.17 -10.36 0.62
CA ILE A 173 7.86 -9.92 1.98
C ILE A 173 9.07 -10.15 2.89
N ASP A 174 9.70 -11.32 2.84
CA ASP A 174 10.91 -11.64 3.63
C ASP A 174 12.06 -10.67 3.30
N PHE A 175 12.25 -10.36 2.01
CA PHE A 175 13.24 -9.39 1.56
C PHE A 175 12.97 -7.98 2.10
N ALA A 176 11.70 -7.54 2.07
CA ALA A 176 11.30 -6.22 2.57
C ALA A 176 11.31 -6.15 4.10
N ALA A 177 11.02 -7.23 4.81
CA ALA A 177 10.96 -7.28 6.28
C ALA A 177 12.27 -6.88 6.98
N ALA A 178 13.39 -6.96 6.26
CA ALA A 178 14.69 -6.49 6.78
C ALA A 178 14.75 -4.97 7.02
N TRP A 179 13.87 -4.19 6.35
CA TRP A 179 13.93 -2.73 6.36
C TRP A 179 12.59 -2.01 6.35
N LEU A 180 11.49 -2.66 5.96
CA LEU A 180 10.15 -2.08 5.93
C LEU A 180 9.56 -2.05 7.33
N ASP A 181 9.11 -0.88 7.78
CA ASP A 181 8.60 -0.66 9.13
C ASP A 181 7.06 -0.72 9.18
N GLY A 182 6.38 -0.35 8.09
CA GLY A 182 4.92 -0.37 8.02
C GLY A 182 4.39 -0.55 6.61
N ILE A 183 3.19 -1.08 6.49
CA ILE A 183 2.50 -1.25 5.21
C ILE A 183 0.99 -1.01 5.36
N ASN A 184 0.42 -0.25 4.43
CA ASN A 184 -1.00 -0.30 4.18
C ASN A 184 -1.26 -1.20 2.97
N VAL A 185 -2.12 -2.20 3.13
CA VAL A 185 -2.51 -3.12 2.05
C VAL A 185 -3.92 -2.83 1.59
N ASP A 186 -4.06 -2.58 0.30
CA ASP A 186 -5.36 -2.47 -0.36
C ASP A 186 -5.99 -3.86 -0.53
N LEU A 187 -6.79 -4.32 0.43
CA LEU A 187 -7.72 -5.45 0.25
C LEU A 187 -8.97 -4.93 -0.46
N LYS A 188 -8.95 -5.00 -1.79
CA LYS A 188 -9.93 -4.28 -2.63
C LYS A 188 -11.34 -4.88 -2.59
N ALA A 189 -11.46 -6.19 -2.34
CA ALA A 189 -12.73 -6.93 -2.26
C ALA A 189 -12.47 -8.30 -1.62
N PHE A 190 -13.53 -9.02 -1.26
CA PHE A 190 -13.43 -10.41 -0.79
C PHE A 190 -14.00 -11.41 -1.83
N SER A 191 -13.88 -11.05 -3.11
CA SER A 191 -14.36 -11.80 -4.29
C SER A 191 -13.24 -11.98 -5.31
N ASP A 192 -12.92 -13.23 -5.70
CA ASP A 192 -11.94 -13.51 -6.75
C ASP A 192 -12.44 -13.00 -8.11
N ASP A 193 -13.75 -13.02 -8.37
CA ASP A 193 -14.34 -12.47 -9.59
C ASP A 193 -14.13 -10.95 -9.71
N TYR A 194 -14.28 -10.21 -8.61
CA TYR A 194 -13.93 -8.79 -8.56
C TYR A 194 -12.47 -8.57 -8.95
N TYR A 195 -11.54 -9.30 -8.32
CA TYR A 195 -10.11 -9.18 -8.62
C TYR A 195 -9.80 -9.50 -10.08
N ARG A 196 -10.42 -10.53 -10.63
CA ARG A 196 -10.21 -10.92 -12.04
C ARG A 196 -10.75 -9.88 -13.00
N LYS A 197 -11.98 -9.42 -12.80
CA LYS A 197 -12.67 -8.50 -13.71
C LYS A 197 -12.16 -7.07 -13.62
N LEU A 198 -11.99 -6.55 -12.41
CA LEU A 198 -11.70 -5.13 -12.18
C LEU A 198 -10.22 -4.83 -11.92
N CYS A 199 -9.41 -5.80 -11.48
CA CYS A 199 -8.01 -5.60 -11.14
C CYS A 199 -7.04 -6.41 -12.02
N SER A 200 -7.52 -7.35 -12.84
CA SER A 200 -6.71 -8.31 -13.61
C SER A 200 -5.75 -9.11 -12.72
N ALA A 201 -6.22 -9.53 -11.55
CA ALA A 201 -5.44 -10.23 -10.52
C ALA A 201 -6.26 -11.36 -9.88
N ARG A 202 -5.81 -11.87 -8.74
CA ARG A 202 -6.48 -12.90 -7.95
C ARG A 202 -6.53 -12.47 -6.48
N LEU A 203 -7.59 -12.86 -5.78
CA LEU A 203 -7.79 -12.54 -4.36
C LEU A 203 -6.79 -13.28 -3.46
N GLN A 204 -6.67 -14.61 -3.62
CA GLN A 204 -5.96 -15.47 -2.67
C GLN A 204 -4.53 -14.99 -2.35
N PRO A 205 -3.68 -14.57 -3.33
CA PRO A 205 -2.35 -14.08 -3.02
C PRO A 205 -2.32 -12.85 -2.12
N VAL A 206 -3.34 -11.97 -2.18
CA VAL A 206 -3.46 -10.80 -1.30
C VAL A 206 -3.79 -11.24 0.12
N LEU A 207 -4.73 -12.19 0.28
CA LEU A 207 -5.07 -12.76 1.58
C LEU A 207 -3.88 -13.44 2.24
N ASP A 208 -3.10 -14.21 1.45
CA ASP A 208 -1.90 -14.89 1.93
C ASP A 208 -0.83 -13.90 2.40
N SER A 209 -0.63 -12.80 1.64
CA SER A 209 0.30 -11.73 2.01
C SER A 209 -0.11 -11.04 3.31
N ILE A 210 -1.38 -10.67 3.47
CA ILE A 210 -1.90 -10.03 4.69
C ILE A 210 -1.67 -10.95 5.90
N ALA A 211 -2.09 -12.22 5.78
CA ALA A 211 -1.94 -13.19 6.87
C ALA A 211 -0.47 -13.45 7.23
N TYR A 212 0.41 -13.50 6.23
CA TYR A 212 1.84 -13.71 6.44
C TYR A 212 2.51 -12.50 7.09
N ILE A 213 2.26 -11.29 6.59
CA ILE A 213 2.81 -10.05 7.16
C ILE A 213 2.39 -9.92 8.63
N ALA A 214 1.10 -10.09 8.93
CA ALA A 214 0.57 -9.92 10.27
C ALA A 214 1.09 -10.93 11.30
N LYS A 215 1.45 -12.16 10.89
CA LYS A 215 1.83 -13.25 11.80
C LYS A 215 3.31 -13.55 11.85
N GLU A 216 4.01 -13.38 10.73
CA GLU A 216 5.37 -13.89 10.54
C GLU A 216 6.41 -12.78 10.45
N THR A 217 5.98 -11.49 10.48
CA THR A 217 6.91 -10.35 10.38
C THR A 217 6.69 -9.33 11.51
N GLN A 218 7.60 -8.37 11.62
CA GLN A 218 7.49 -7.22 12.53
C GLN A 218 6.94 -5.96 11.81
N ILE A 219 6.55 -6.09 10.54
CA ILE A 219 6.00 -4.97 9.76
C ILE A 219 4.62 -4.61 10.33
N TRP A 220 4.43 -3.34 10.72
CA TRP A 220 3.11 -2.85 11.10
C TRP A 220 2.18 -2.87 9.89
N ILE A 221 0.98 -3.42 10.03
CA ILE A 221 0.02 -3.54 8.93
C ILE A 221 -1.29 -2.83 9.24
N GLU A 222 -1.78 -2.04 8.27
CA GLU A 222 -3.14 -1.51 8.22
C GLU A 222 -3.78 -1.87 6.87
N ILE A 223 -5.09 -2.02 6.83
CA ILE A 223 -5.80 -2.49 5.63
C ILE A 223 -6.73 -1.43 5.11
N THR A 224 -6.76 -1.22 3.79
CA THR A 224 -7.70 -0.31 3.14
C THR A 224 -8.61 -1.07 2.18
N THR A 225 -9.90 -0.74 2.19
CA THR A 225 -10.89 -1.18 1.20
C THR A 225 -11.58 0.03 0.59
N LEU A 226 -11.37 0.26 -0.70
CA LEU A 226 -12.14 1.23 -1.48
C LEU A 226 -13.49 0.58 -1.81
N LEU A 227 -14.57 1.14 -1.28
CA LEU A 227 -15.90 0.55 -1.41
C LEU A 227 -16.58 1.04 -2.69
N LEU A 228 -16.80 0.14 -3.66
CA LEU A 228 -17.47 0.40 -4.93
C LEU A 228 -18.92 -0.06 -4.86
N PRO A 229 -19.91 0.82 -5.10
CA PRO A 229 -21.32 0.46 -5.04
C PRO A 229 -21.67 -0.67 -6.02
N GLY A 230 -22.32 -1.72 -5.51
CA GLY A 230 -22.77 -2.89 -6.28
C GLY A 230 -21.69 -3.91 -6.64
N GLU A 231 -20.42 -3.64 -6.32
CA GLU A 231 -19.31 -4.53 -6.66
C GLU A 231 -18.74 -5.27 -5.44
N ASN A 232 -18.45 -4.54 -4.35
CA ASN A 232 -17.85 -5.09 -3.12
C ASN A 232 -18.51 -4.57 -1.84
N ASP A 233 -19.73 -4.00 -1.94
CA ASP A 233 -20.43 -3.37 -0.81
C ASP A 233 -21.59 -4.23 -0.24
N SER A 234 -21.70 -5.49 -0.67
CA SER A 234 -22.70 -6.41 -0.13
C SER A 234 -22.40 -6.76 1.33
N GLU A 235 -23.45 -6.91 2.12
CA GLU A 235 -23.31 -7.23 3.55
C GLU A 235 -22.61 -8.57 3.79
N GLU A 236 -22.88 -9.56 2.94
CA GLU A 236 -22.26 -10.89 3.02
C GLU A 236 -20.75 -10.81 2.76
N GLU A 237 -20.32 -10.07 1.74
CA GLU A 237 -18.91 -9.91 1.40
C GLU A 237 -18.16 -9.15 2.49
N LEU A 238 -18.74 -8.05 2.99
CA LEU A 238 -18.15 -7.25 4.06
C LEU A 238 -18.00 -8.04 5.37
N LYS A 239 -18.95 -8.93 5.70
CA LYS A 239 -18.82 -9.85 6.85
C LYS A 239 -17.64 -10.80 6.67
N LYS A 240 -17.54 -11.47 5.52
CA LYS A 240 -16.42 -12.38 5.21
C LYS A 240 -15.07 -11.67 5.28
N LEU A 241 -14.99 -10.44 4.76
CA LEU A 241 -13.78 -9.62 4.81
C LEU A 241 -13.41 -9.28 6.25
N ALA A 242 -14.36 -8.79 7.05
CA ALA A 242 -14.13 -8.42 8.44
C ALA A 242 -13.72 -9.64 9.29
N GLU A 243 -14.38 -10.79 9.13
CA GLU A 243 -14.04 -12.05 9.80
C GLU A 243 -12.62 -12.52 9.43
N PHE A 244 -12.24 -12.40 8.14
CA PHE A 244 -10.87 -12.68 7.70
C PHE A 244 -9.85 -11.80 8.41
N LEU A 245 -10.09 -10.48 8.49
CA LEU A 245 -9.17 -9.56 9.16
C LEU A 245 -9.00 -9.93 10.64
N VAL A 246 -10.09 -10.14 11.37
CA VAL A 246 -10.04 -10.53 12.78
C VAL A 246 -9.27 -11.84 12.99
N THR A 247 -9.55 -12.86 12.17
CA THR A 247 -8.99 -14.21 12.36
C THR A 247 -7.57 -14.36 11.85
N ARG A 248 -7.19 -13.63 10.80
CA ARG A 248 -5.91 -13.80 10.13
C ARG A 248 -4.90 -12.70 10.43
N ALA A 249 -5.35 -11.47 10.64
CA ALA A 249 -4.50 -10.34 10.98
C ALA A 249 -4.63 -9.90 12.45
N GLY A 250 -5.72 -10.25 13.10
CA GLY A 250 -6.01 -9.94 14.51
C GLY A 250 -6.98 -8.77 14.69
N PRO A 251 -7.62 -8.65 15.88
CA PRO A 251 -8.62 -7.62 16.14
C PRO A 251 -8.04 -6.19 16.20
N ASP A 252 -6.73 -6.07 16.38
CA ASP A 252 -6.03 -4.79 16.47
C ASP A 252 -5.62 -4.21 15.11
N VAL A 253 -5.78 -4.95 14.00
CA VAL A 253 -5.49 -4.43 12.67
C VAL A 253 -6.47 -3.32 12.29
N PRO A 254 -6.00 -2.09 11.97
CA PRO A 254 -6.89 -1.02 11.56
C PRO A 254 -7.45 -1.30 10.15
N TRP A 255 -8.77 -1.16 9.99
CA TRP A 255 -9.44 -1.26 8.71
C TRP A 255 -9.97 0.10 8.26
N HIS A 256 -9.46 0.59 7.13
CA HIS A 256 -9.84 1.84 6.49
C HIS A 256 -10.82 1.56 5.35
N ILE A 257 -12.04 2.06 5.46
CA ILE A 257 -13.09 1.93 4.46
C ILE A 257 -13.17 3.26 3.72
N SER A 258 -12.67 3.31 2.48
CA SER A 258 -12.59 4.54 1.71
C SER A 258 -13.76 4.69 0.77
N ARG A 259 -14.30 5.92 0.70
CA ARG A 259 -15.32 6.31 -0.25
C ARG A 259 -14.76 6.35 -1.66
N PHE A 260 -15.39 5.65 -2.60
CA PHE A 260 -15.09 5.73 -4.02
C PHE A 260 -15.73 6.97 -4.66
N TYR A 261 -15.03 7.54 -5.63
CA TYR A 261 -15.54 8.51 -6.58
C TYR A 261 -15.21 8.03 -8.00
N PRO A 262 -16.14 8.21 -9.00
CA PRO A 262 -15.93 7.76 -10.37
C PRO A 262 -14.61 8.25 -10.95
N GLN A 263 -13.83 7.32 -11.53
CA GLN A 263 -12.50 7.62 -12.05
C GLN A 263 -12.06 6.59 -13.12
N TYR A 264 -11.20 7.04 -14.05
CA TYR A 264 -10.56 6.26 -15.12
C TYR A 264 -11.59 5.54 -16.01
N LYS A 265 -11.61 4.21 -16.05
CA LYS A 265 -12.54 3.38 -16.84
C LYS A 265 -13.81 2.99 -16.06
N TYR A 266 -13.99 3.52 -14.86
CA TYR A 266 -15.13 3.22 -13.99
C TYR A 266 -15.90 4.50 -13.65
N THR A 267 -16.38 5.19 -14.72
CA THR A 267 -17.04 6.51 -14.64
C THR A 267 -18.57 6.44 -14.57
N ASP A 268 -19.16 5.31 -14.99
CA ASP A 268 -20.62 5.14 -15.05
C ASP A 268 -21.26 4.78 -13.69
N SER A 269 -20.43 4.56 -12.67
CA SER A 269 -20.87 4.33 -11.30
C SER A 269 -21.04 5.65 -10.53
N GLN A 270 -21.83 5.61 -9.45
CA GLN A 270 -21.96 6.73 -8.52
C GLN A 270 -20.88 6.65 -7.41
N ALA A 271 -20.62 7.79 -6.76
CA ALA A 271 -19.83 7.80 -5.54
C ALA A 271 -20.49 6.95 -4.45
N THR A 272 -19.68 6.27 -3.62
CA THR A 272 -20.21 5.42 -2.55
C THR A 272 -21.16 6.20 -1.64
N PRO A 273 -22.41 5.74 -1.43
CA PRO A 273 -23.32 6.32 -0.45
C PRO A 273 -22.72 6.26 0.96
N LEU A 274 -22.99 7.27 1.78
CA LEU A 274 -22.49 7.31 3.16
C LEU A 274 -23.05 6.14 4.01
N GLU A 275 -24.28 5.72 3.73
CA GLU A 275 -24.94 4.60 4.38
C GLU A 275 -24.19 3.28 4.14
N SER A 276 -23.64 3.06 2.93
CA SER A 276 -22.81 1.87 2.63
C SER A 276 -21.53 1.85 3.47
N LEU A 277 -20.86 3.01 3.61
CA LEU A 277 -19.68 3.14 4.47
C LEU A 277 -20.01 2.88 5.94
N GLN A 278 -21.09 3.49 6.46
CA GLN A 278 -21.54 3.29 7.84
C GLN A 278 -21.97 1.85 8.12
N ARG A 279 -22.58 1.18 7.14
CA ARG A 279 -22.92 -0.25 7.23
C ARG A 279 -21.64 -1.09 7.36
N ALA A 280 -20.63 -0.83 6.52
CA ALA A 280 -19.36 -1.53 6.57
C ALA A 280 -18.62 -1.29 7.89
N GLU A 281 -18.64 -0.06 8.44
CA GLU A 281 -18.08 0.26 9.76
C GLU A 281 -18.76 -0.56 10.87
N LYS A 282 -20.09 -0.64 10.87
CA LYS A 282 -20.84 -1.45 11.84
C LYS A 282 -20.50 -2.93 11.74
N ILE A 283 -20.37 -3.46 10.53
CA ILE A 283 -20.00 -4.86 10.30
C ILE A 283 -18.59 -5.14 10.84
N GLY A 284 -17.62 -4.28 10.55
CA GLY A 284 -16.25 -4.45 11.04
C GLY A 284 -16.17 -4.46 12.57
N LYS A 285 -16.87 -3.52 13.22
CA LYS A 285 -16.96 -3.46 14.69
C LYS A 285 -17.68 -4.68 15.27
N ALA A 286 -18.78 -5.12 14.66
CA ALA A 286 -19.53 -6.30 15.10
C ALA A 286 -18.73 -7.61 14.94
N ALA A 287 -17.84 -7.69 13.94
CA ALA A 287 -16.92 -8.81 13.75
C ALA A 287 -15.81 -8.86 14.82
N GLY A 288 -15.58 -7.77 15.56
CA GLY A 288 -14.59 -7.67 16.62
C GLY A 288 -13.34 -6.84 16.30
N LEU A 289 -13.31 -6.10 15.18
CA LEU A 289 -12.23 -5.15 14.91
C LEU A 289 -12.29 -3.99 15.90
N HIS A 290 -11.15 -3.68 16.53
CA HIS A 290 -11.03 -2.57 17.48
C HIS A 290 -11.00 -1.20 16.78
N TYR A 291 -10.48 -1.14 15.54
CA TYR A 291 -10.24 0.10 14.81
C TYR A 291 -10.81 0.00 13.39
N VAL A 292 -11.88 0.74 13.14
CA VAL A 292 -12.51 0.85 11.82
C VAL A 292 -12.69 2.33 11.50
N TYR A 293 -12.14 2.76 10.38
CA TYR A 293 -12.12 4.16 9.95
C TYR A 293 -12.85 4.35 8.63
N LEU A 294 -13.53 5.51 8.47
CA LEU A 294 -14.11 5.91 7.20
C LEU A 294 -13.25 7.01 6.56
N GLY A 295 -12.75 6.75 5.37
CA GLY A 295 -11.92 7.69 4.60
C GLY A 295 -12.67 8.36 3.45
N ASN A 296 -12.18 9.51 2.98
CA ASN A 296 -12.78 10.32 1.93
C ASN A 296 -14.20 10.82 2.28
N VAL A 297 -14.51 11.02 3.57
CA VAL A 297 -15.78 11.54 4.07
C VAL A 297 -15.52 12.86 4.79
N PRO A 298 -15.81 14.02 4.19
CA PRO A 298 -15.55 15.32 4.83
C PRO A 298 -16.32 15.50 6.13
N GLY A 299 -15.64 15.95 7.20
CA GLY A 299 -16.26 16.37 8.46
C GLY A 299 -16.73 15.24 9.38
N GLY A 300 -16.35 13.98 9.09
CA GLY A 300 -16.74 12.83 9.90
C GLY A 300 -15.93 12.68 11.19
N LYS A 301 -16.56 12.10 12.23
CA LYS A 301 -15.85 11.66 13.45
C LYS A 301 -15.22 10.26 13.29
N SER A 302 -15.50 9.58 12.20
CA SER A 302 -15.05 8.21 11.90
C SER A 302 -13.58 8.13 11.48
N GLU A 303 -12.87 9.27 11.39
CA GLU A 303 -11.41 9.35 11.24
C GLU A 303 -10.69 9.41 12.61
N ASN A 304 -11.43 9.60 13.71
CA ASN A 304 -10.86 9.69 15.04
C ASN A 304 -10.55 8.31 15.61
N THR A 305 -9.48 8.22 16.41
CA THR A 305 -9.17 7.00 17.17
C THR A 305 -9.80 7.07 18.56
N TYR A 306 -10.59 6.05 18.90
CA TYR A 306 -11.21 5.89 20.20
C TYR A 306 -10.64 4.66 20.91
N CYS A 307 -10.56 4.70 22.23
CA CYS A 307 -10.24 3.51 23.01
C CYS A 307 -11.37 2.47 22.87
N TYR A 308 -11.04 1.31 22.32
CA TYR A 308 -12.03 0.24 22.08
C TYR A 308 -12.67 -0.29 23.37
N ARG A 309 -12.03 -0.11 24.55
CA ARG A 309 -12.53 -0.58 25.83
C ARG A 309 -13.44 0.44 26.54
N CYS A 310 -13.07 1.73 26.59
CA CYS A 310 -13.81 2.73 27.36
C CYS A 310 -14.43 3.85 26.51
N GLY A 311 -14.24 3.84 25.20
CA GLY A 311 -14.81 4.82 24.27
C GLY A 311 -14.17 6.22 24.30
N ARG A 312 -13.11 6.45 25.12
CA ARG A 312 -12.44 7.76 25.18
C ARG A 312 -11.85 8.13 23.83
N LEU A 313 -12.04 9.35 23.39
CA LEU A 313 -11.32 9.93 22.25
C LEU A 313 -9.82 9.99 22.57
N LEU A 314 -9.00 9.35 21.74
CA LEU A 314 -7.55 9.27 21.90
C LEU A 314 -6.81 10.14 20.89
N ILE A 315 -7.17 10.05 19.60
CA ILE A 315 -6.60 10.89 18.53
C ILE A 315 -7.75 11.57 17.80
N GLU A 316 -7.77 12.90 17.85
CA GLU A 316 -8.69 13.72 17.08
C GLU A 316 -8.08 14.04 15.72
N ARG A 317 -8.82 13.78 14.64
CA ARG A 317 -8.43 14.10 13.28
C ARG A 317 -9.43 15.02 12.60
N ARG A 318 -8.91 15.88 11.71
CA ARG A 318 -9.68 16.74 10.82
C ARG A 318 -9.08 16.56 9.42
N GLY A 319 -9.66 15.64 8.64
CA GLY A 319 -9.06 15.13 7.44
C GLY A 319 -7.72 14.46 7.78
N TYR A 320 -6.66 14.84 7.08
CA TYR A 320 -5.31 14.27 7.30
C TYR A 320 -4.51 14.97 8.41
N THR A 321 -5.11 15.88 9.19
CA THR A 321 -4.42 16.60 10.27
C THR A 321 -4.81 16.02 11.62
N VAL A 322 -3.82 15.63 12.42
CA VAL A 322 -4.02 15.29 13.83
C VAL A 322 -4.11 16.59 14.64
N ALA A 323 -5.30 16.86 15.18
CA ALA A 323 -5.56 18.02 16.01
C ALA A 323 -5.14 17.80 17.47
N ALA A 324 -5.26 16.57 17.98
CA ALA A 324 -4.83 16.17 19.30
C ALA A 324 -4.48 14.69 19.34
N ASN A 325 -3.45 14.32 20.12
CA ASN A 325 -3.11 12.95 20.48
C ASN A 325 -2.97 12.87 22.00
N GLN A 326 -3.81 12.06 22.65
CA GLN A 326 -3.84 11.88 24.09
C GLN A 326 -3.22 10.56 24.55
N ILE A 327 -2.76 9.72 23.61
CA ILE A 327 -2.10 8.46 23.94
C ILE A 327 -0.78 8.74 24.63
N LYS A 328 -0.48 8.00 25.70
CA LYS A 328 0.80 8.05 26.42
C LYS A 328 1.32 6.64 26.60
N ASP A 329 2.58 6.42 26.20
CA ASP A 329 3.24 5.11 26.31
C ASP A 329 2.40 3.99 25.69
N SER A 330 1.80 4.27 24.53
CA SER A 330 0.86 3.38 23.81
C SER A 330 -0.33 2.91 24.65
N LYS A 331 -0.82 3.72 25.61
CA LYS A 331 -1.94 3.41 26.49
C LYS A 331 -3.01 4.49 26.50
N CYS A 332 -4.25 4.05 26.72
CA CYS A 332 -5.37 4.94 26.99
C CYS A 332 -5.17 5.64 28.35
N PRO A 333 -5.14 6.97 28.44
CA PRO A 333 -4.89 7.68 29.69
C PRO A 333 -6.02 7.54 30.72
N GLN A 334 -7.22 7.06 30.32
CA GLN A 334 -8.36 6.88 31.21
C GLN A 334 -8.40 5.49 31.84
N CYS A 335 -8.20 4.42 31.07
CA CYS A 335 -8.41 3.04 31.54
C CYS A 335 -7.17 2.15 31.43
N GLY A 336 -6.03 2.68 30.98
CA GLY A 336 -4.76 1.95 30.87
C GLY A 336 -4.71 0.89 29.76
N THR A 337 -5.77 0.77 28.94
CA THR A 337 -5.81 -0.20 27.85
C THR A 337 -4.68 0.07 26.87
N GLN A 338 -3.94 -0.99 26.47
CA GLN A 338 -2.92 -0.92 25.44
C GLN A 338 -3.56 -0.57 24.10
N ILE A 339 -2.97 0.36 23.38
CA ILE A 339 -3.38 0.78 22.03
C ILE A 339 -2.31 0.27 21.07
N ALA A 340 -2.72 -0.56 20.12
CA ALA A 340 -1.79 -1.12 19.14
C ALA A 340 -1.36 -0.06 18.12
N GLY A 341 -0.06 -0.06 17.76
CA GLY A 341 0.53 0.86 16.79
C GLY A 341 2.02 1.10 17.04
N LEU A 342 2.62 1.91 16.19
CA LEU A 342 4.03 2.30 16.28
C LEU A 342 4.15 3.81 16.42
N GLY A 343 4.89 4.28 17.44
CA GLY A 343 5.09 5.71 17.69
C GLY A 343 3.83 6.46 18.12
N LEU A 344 2.94 5.77 18.85
CA LEU A 344 1.70 6.34 19.41
C LEU A 344 1.96 7.20 20.63
#